data_eeedf28d25b344dabcf92d6d0879be04
#
_entry.id   eeedf28d25b344dabcf92d6d0879be04
#
_cell.length_a   1.000
_cell.length_b   1.000
_cell.length_c   1.000
_cell.angle_alpha   90.00
_cell.angle_beta   90.00
_cell.angle_gamma   90.00
#
_symmetry.space_group_name_H-M   'P 1'
#
loop_
_entity.id
_entity.type
_entity.pdbx_description
1 polymer ?
#
loop_
_entity_poly.entity_id
_entity_poly.type
_entity_poly.pdbx_seq_one_letter_code
_entity_poly.pdbx_strand_id
1 'polypeptide(L)'
;MENLLGRQLNYRVQTPIYEGPLDLLLNLIEHAELDLTTVSLATVTDQYLTYINSLEQINADEISAFLVIAAKLIQIKSEALLPRPPAREISGEDAGQALVDQLKLYKRFKEIGGWLNAREQANLRTYLRVAPPPKVEPKLD
;
A
#
# COMPACT_ATOMS: atom_id res chain seq x y z
N MET A 1 -6.25 27.56 -44.78
CA MET A 1 -5.31 26.43 -44.82
C MET A 1 -4.52 26.32 -43.60
N GLU A 2 -5.10 25.87 -42.72
CA GLU A 2 -5.07 25.87 -41.42
C GLU A 2 -4.88 24.57 -40.87
N ASN A 3 -4.05 24.44 -40.16
CA ASN A 3 -3.49 23.77 -39.01
C ASN A 3 -4.51 22.95 -38.24
N LEU A 4 -4.84 21.76 -38.80
CA LEU A 4 -5.53 20.69 -38.08
C LEU A 4 -4.55 19.67 -37.43
N LEU A 5 -3.29 20.07 -37.26
CA LEU A 5 -2.24 19.23 -36.73
C LEU A 5 -1.79 19.62 -35.31
N GLY A 6 -2.70 19.96 -34.45
CA GLY A 6 -2.33 20.45 -33.12
C GLY A 6 -3.12 19.94 -31.94
N ARG A 7 -3.96 18.95 -32.09
CA ARG A 7 -4.55 18.27 -30.93
C ARG A 7 -3.87 16.91 -30.73
N GLN A 8 -2.63 16.96 -30.30
CA GLN A 8 -2.12 15.87 -29.48
C GLN A 8 -2.95 15.86 -28.20
N LEU A 9 -3.96 15.02 -28.22
CA LEU A 9 -4.62 14.58 -27.01
C LEU A 9 -3.54 13.94 -26.14
N ASN A 10 -2.94 14.75 -25.29
CA ASN A 10 -2.20 14.26 -24.15
C ASN A 10 -3.20 13.51 -23.26
N TYR A 11 -3.54 12.30 -23.65
CA TYR A 11 -4.01 11.31 -22.72
C TYR A 11 -2.81 11.01 -21.78
N ARG A 12 -2.64 11.87 -20.78
CA ARG A 12 -1.98 11.42 -19.57
C ARG A 12 -2.89 10.34 -19.02
N VAL A 13 -2.58 9.11 -19.37
CA VAL A 13 -3.02 7.98 -18.58
C VAL A 13 -2.44 8.23 -17.21
N GLN A 14 -3.27 8.74 -16.31
CA GLN A 14 -2.92 8.79 -14.89
C GLN A 14 -2.90 7.34 -14.45
N THR A 15 -1.74 6.71 -14.57
CA THR A 15 -1.46 5.48 -13.84
C THR A 15 -1.63 5.82 -12.37
N PRO A 16 -2.50 5.11 -11.64
CA PRO A 16 -2.66 5.36 -10.22
C PRO A 16 -1.28 5.28 -9.56
N ILE A 17 -0.89 6.34 -8.87
CA ILE A 17 0.39 6.39 -8.15
C ILE A 17 0.17 5.63 -6.85
N TYR A 18 0.84 4.49 -6.71
CA TYR A 18 0.87 3.72 -5.48
C TYR A 18 2.04 4.18 -4.60
N GLU A 19 1.81 4.27 -3.30
CA GLU A 19 2.82 4.69 -2.33
C GLU A 19 3.86 3.61 -2.04
N GLY A 20 3.75 2.46 -2.65
CA GLY A 20 4.70 1.36 -2.52
C GLY A 20 4.08 0.00 -2.88
N PRO A 21 4.86 -1.09 -2.74
CA PRO A 21 4.42 -2.42 -3.12
C PRO A 21 3.24 -2.93 -2.29
N LEU A 22 3.15 -2.58 -1.01
CA LEU A 22 2.04 -2.99 -0.15
C LEU A 22 0.74 -2.28 -0.55
N ASP A 23 0.82 -1.01 -0.94
CA ASP A 23 -0.33 -0.26 -1.44
C ASP A 23 -0.86 -0.85 -2.76
N LEU A 24 0.03 -1.21 -3.67
CA LEU A 24 -0.32 -1.89 -4.91
C LEU A 24 -1.02 -3.24 -4.64
N LEU A 25 -0.45 -4.07 -3.78
CA LEU A 25 -1.04 -5.36 -3.42
C LEU A 25 -2.42 -5.22 -2.80
N LEU A 26 -2.57 -4.31 -1.85
CA LEU A 26 -3.84 -4.04 -1.20
C LEU A 26 -4.89 -3.63 -2.22
N ASN A 27 -4.54 -2.76 -3.16
CA ASN A 27 -5.42 -2.32 -4.23
C ASN A 27 -5.84 -3.47 -5.15
N LEU A 28 -4.90 -4.34 -5.55
CA LEU A 28 -5.19 -5.51 -6.39
C LEU A 28 -6.14 -6.49 -5.70
N ILE A 29 -5.95 -6.73 -4.40
CA ILE A 29 -6.80 -7.63 -3.60
C ILE A 29 -8.20 -7.04 -3.44
N GLU A 30 -8.30 -5.76 -3.15
CA GLU A 30 -9.59 -5.05 -3.00
C GLU A 30 -10.37 -5.00 -4.31
N HIS A 31 -9.70 -4.74 -5.44
CA HIS A 31 -10.34 -4.75 -6.76
C HIS A 31 -10.85 -6.13 -7.18
N ALA A 32 -10.17 -7.17 -6.75
CA ALA A 32 -10.60 -8.55 -6.98
C ALA A 32 -11.66 -9.02 -5.97
N GLU A 33 -12.06 -8.15 -5.04
CA GLU A 33 -13.02 -8.47 -3.96
C GLU A 33 -12.61 -9.71 -3.13
N LEU A 34 -11.30 -9.85 -2.89
CA LEU A 34 -10.73 -10.96 -2.13
C LEU A 34 -10.41 -10.54 -0.69
N ASP A 35 -10.45 -11.51 0.20
CA ASP A 35 -9.97 -11.33 1.57
C ASP A 35 -8.43 -11.35 1.65
N LEU A 36 -7.88 -10.74 2.68
CA LEU A 36 -6.42 -10.74 2.94
C LEU A 36 -5.98 -12.12 3.46
N THR A 37 -5.63 -13.00 2.54
CA THR A 37 -5.17 -14.36 2.82
C THR A 37 -3.99 -14.73 1.92
N THR A 38 -3.26 -15.77 2.29
CA THR A 38 -2.18 -16.33 1.48
C THR A 38 -2.65 -16.75 0.08
N VAL A 39 -3.88 -17.30 -0.02
CA VAL A 39 -4.48 -17.69 -1.29
C VAL A 39 -4.72 -16.46 -2.19
N SER A 40 -5.20 -15.37 -1.60
CA SER A 40 -5.41 -14.12 -2.33
C SER A 40 -4.10 -13.54 -2.87
N LEU A 41 -3.03 -13.62 -2.09
CA LEU A 41 -1.68 -13.22 -2.54
C LEU A 41 -1.22 -14.03 -3.74
N ALA A 42 -1.40 -15.34 -3.72
CA ALA A 42 -1.09 -16.20 -4.85
C ALA A 42 -1.92 -15.84 -6.09
N THR A 43 -3.19 -15.49 -5.90
CA THR A 43 -4.10 -15.13 -7.00
C THR A 43 -3.72 -13.83 -7.69
N VAL A 44 -3.28 -12.81 -6.96
CA VAL A 44 -2.92 -11.49 -7.52
C VAL A 44 -1.47 -11.38 -7.98
N THR A 45 -0.66 -12.41 -7.79
CA THR A 45 0.78 -12.41 -8.12
C THR A 45 1.03 -12.04 -9.58
N ASP A 46 0.31 -12.63 -10.52
CA ASP A 46 0.51 -12.34 -11.95
C ASP A 46 0.16 -10.90 -12.31
N GLN A 47 -0.89 -10.36 -11.72
CA GLN A 47 -1.27 -8.95 -11.91
C GLN A 47 -0.21 -8.00 -11.35
N TYR A 48 0.36 -8.33 -10.18
CA TYR A 48 1.44 -7.58 -9.57
C TYR A 48 2.68 -7.55 -10.47
N LEU A 49 3.10 -8.70 -10.98
CA LEU A 49 4.24 -8.82 -11.89
C LEU A 49 4.01 -8.07 -13.20
N THR A 50 2.80 -8.15 -13.76
CA THR A 50 2.44 -7.41 -14.97
C THR A 50 2.54 -5.90 -14.74
N TYR A 51 2.08 -5.41 -13.59
CA TYR A 51 2.20 -4.01 -13.24
C TYR A 51 3.66 -3.55 -13.17
N ILE A 52 4.53 -4.30 -12.48
CA ILE A 52 5.95 -3.97 -12.38
C ILE A 52 6.61 -3.92 -13.76
N ASN A 53 6.31 -4.88 -14.62
CA ASN A 53 6.85 -4.91 -15.99
C ASN A 53 6.37 -3.73 -16.85
N SER A 54 5.25 -3.11 -16.52
CA SER A 54 4.72 -1.94 -17.22
C SER A 54 5.37 -0.62 -16.81
N LEU A 55 6.16 -0.61 -15.74
CA LEU A 55 6.80 0.58 -15.22
C LEU A 55 8.11 0.87 -15.99
N GLU A 56 8.04 1.80 -16.93
CA GLU A 56 9.18 2.11 -17.83
C GLU A 56 10.23 3.05 -17.22
N GLN A 57 9.88 3.78 -16.17
CA GLN A 57 10.78 4.78 -15.55
C GLN A 57 10.62 4.78 -14.04
N ILE A 58 11.32 3.89 -13.38
CA ILE A 58 11.38 3.89 -11.93
C ILE A 58 12.82 4.09 -11.47
N ASN A 59 12.97 4.88 -10.41
CA ASN A 59 14.21 5.01 -9.70
C ASN A 59 14.65 3.64 -9.14
N ALA A 60 15.95 3.35 -9.18
CA ALA A 60 16.49 2.05 -8.75
C ALA A 60 16.13 1.70 -7.30
N ASP A 61 16.07 2.70 -6.42
CA ASP A 61 15.71 2.48 -5.02
C ASP A 61 14.22 2.11 -4.84
N GLU A 62 13.35 2.70 -5.62
CA GLU A 62 11.91 2.40 -5.60
C GLU A 62 11.63 1.01 -6.16
N ILE A 63 12.26 0.65 -7.27
CA ILE A 63 12.05 -0.66 -7.88
C ILE A 63 12.54 -1.80 -6.99
N SER A 64 13.57 -1.57 -6.18
CA SER A 64 14.10 -2.60 -5.29
C SER A 64 13.06 -3.07 -4.27
N ALA A 65 12.29 -2.17 -3.70
CA ALA A 65 11.21 -2.50 -2.76
C ALA A 65 10.12 -3.35 -3.44
N PHE A 66 9.75 -3.00 -4.67
CA PHE A 66 8.79 -3.79 -5.45
C PHE A 66 9.31 -5.18 -5.78
N LEU A 67 10.60 -5.31 -6.09
CA LEU A 67 11.22 -6.61 -6.42
C LEU A 67 11.32 -7.55 -5.23
N VAL A 68 11.56 -7.04 -4.03
CA VAL A 68 11.55 -7.84 -2.80
C VAL A 68 10.18 -8.48 -2.57
N ILE A 69 9.13 -7.71 -2.74
CA ILE A 69 7.74 -8.22 -2.62
C ILE A 69 7.42 -9.18 -3.76
N ALA A 70 7.86 -8.88 -5.00
CA ALA A 70 7.69 -9.79 -6.13
C ALA A 70 8.30 -11.17 -5.86
N ALA A 71 9.50 -11.23 -5.31
CA ALA A 71 10.16 -12.49 -4.95
C ALA A 71 9.35 -13.29 -3.90
N LYS A 72 8.82 -12.61 -2.89
CA LYS A 72 7.95 -13.23 -1.89
C LYS A 72 6.66 -13.78 -2.51
N LEU A 73 6.04 -13.04 -3.41
CA LEU A 73 4.82 -13.46 -4.10
C LEU A 73 5.05 -14.68 -5.00
N ILE A 74 6.16 -14.71 -5.72
CA ILE A 74 6.53 -15.86 -6.55
C ILE A 74 6.74 -17.10 -5.69
N GLN A 75 7.40 -16.96 -4.54
CA GLN A 75 7.57 -18.04 -3.58
C GLN A 75 6.22 -18.55 -3.06
N ILE A 76 5.34 -17.66 -2.62
CA ILE A 76 4.01 -17.99 -2.12
C ILE A 76 3.19 -18.72 -3.17
N LYS A 77 3.18 -18.23 -4.41
CA LYS A 77 2.48 -18.86 -5.53
C LYS A 77 3.05 -20.26 -5.84
N SER A 78 4.37 -20.39 -5.86
CA SER A 78 5.01 -21.68 -6.09
C SER A 78 4.66 -22.70 -5.01
N GLU A 79 4.68 -22.32 -3.76
CA GLU A 79 4.29 -23.18 -2.65
C GLU A 79 2.83 -23.59 -2.71
N ALA A 80 1.95 -22.68 -3.14
CA ALA A 80 0.52 -22.96 -3.31
C ALA A 80 0.23 -23.96 -4.44
N LEU A 81 1.07 -23.98 -5.48
CA LEU A 81 0.93 -24.85 -6.65
C LEU A 81 1.60 -26.23 -6.48
N LEU A 82 2.56 -26.35 -5.57
CA LEU A 82 3.26 -27.60 -5.34
C LEU A 82 2.45 -28.52 -4.40
N PRO A 83 2.38 -29.83 -4.68
CA PRO A 83 1.81 -30.78 -3.75
C PRO A 83 2.65 -30.77 -2.46
N ARG A 84 2.01 -30.51 -1.32
CA ARG A 84 2.67 -30.55 -0.01
C ARG A 84 2.97 -31.99 0.36
N PRO A 85 4.23 -32.36 0.62
CA PRO A 85 4.52 -33.61 1.28
C PRO A 85 3.98 -33.59 2.71
N PRO A 86 3.33 -34.66 3.21
CA PRO A 86 2.63 -34.68 4.49
C PRO A 86 3.53 -34.52 5.73
N ALA A 87 4.81 -34.31 5.60
CA ALA A 87 5.79 -34.33 6.69
C ALA A 87 6.61 -33.03 6.85
N ARG A 88 6.24 -31.93 6.27
CA ARG A 88 6.82 -30.64 6.60
C ARG A 88 5.94 -29.90 7.60
N GLU A 89 6.07 -30.29 8.85
CA GLU A 89 5.94 -29.33 9.95
C GLU A 89 7.10 -28.35 9.80
N ILE A 90 6.86 -27.27 9.11
CA ILE A 90 7.84 -26.24 8.95
C ILE A 90 7.82 -25.43 10.23
N SER A 91 8.79 -25.66 11.05
CA SER A 91 9.26 -24.72 12.05
C SER A 91 9.84 -23.50 11.31
N GLY A 92 9.01 -22.61 10.87
CA GLY A 92 9.37 -21.39 10.19
C GLY A 92 8.10 -20.62 9.93
N GLU A 93 8.10 -19.34 10.29
CA GLU A 93 7.02 -18.44 9.94
C GLU A 93 6.69 -18.62 8.47
N ASP A 94 5.46 -18.96 8.18
CA ASP A 94 4.95 -19.01 6.82
C ASP A 94 5.15 -17.61 6.20
N ALA A 95 6.04 -17.51 5.20
CA ALA A 95 6.34 -16.23 4.54
C ALA A 95 5.08 -15.58 3.96
N GLY A 96 4.10 -16.38 3.56
CA GLY A 96 2.80 -15.91 3.14
C GLY A 96 2.01 -15.27 4.28
N GLN A 97 1.98 -15.88 5.43
CA GLN A 97 1.29 -15.34 6.59
C GLN A 97 1.95 -14.05 7.09
N ALA A 98 3.26 -13.96 7.10
CA ALA A 98 3.99 -12.75 7.46
C ALA A 98 3.64 -11.58 6.53
N LEU A 99 3.53 -11.81 5.24
CA LEU A 99 3.12 -10.79 4.28
C LEU A 99 1.65 -10.39 4.45
N VAL A 100 0.77 -11.33 4.74
CA VAL A 100 -0.64 -11.04 5.08
C VAL A 100 -0.73 -10.14 6.30
N ASP A 101 0.02 -10.42 7.35
CA ASP A 101 0.02 -9.62 8.58
C ASP A 101 0.56 -8.20 8.32
N GLN A 102 1.59 -8.08 7.48
CA GLN A 102 2.11 -6.81 7.02
C GLN A 102 1.04 -6.00 6.26
N LEU A 103 0.29 -6.63 5.37
CA LEU A 103 -0.79 -5.97 4.61
C LEU A 103 -1.95 -5.53 5.50
N LYS A 104 -2.32 -6.33 6.48
CA LYS A 104 -3.35 -5.96 7.47
C LYS A 104 -2.94 -4.74 8.27
N LEU A 105 -1.69 -4.69 8.69
CA LEU A 105 -1.14 -3.54 9.41
C LEU A 105 -1.11 -2.30 8.52
N TYR A 106 -0.64 -2.43 7.29
CA TYR A 106 -0.62 -1.34 6.32
C TYR A 106 -2.03 -0.79 6.04
N LYS A 107 -3.00 -1.65 5.81
CA LYS A 107 -4.40 -1.27 5.62
C LYS A 107 -4.92 -0.44 6.77
N ARG A 108 -4.64 -0.86 8.00
CA ARG A 108 -5.05 -0.16 9.21
C ARG A 108 -4.44 1.24 9.30
N PHE A 109 -3.14 1.39 9.02
CA PHE A 109 -2.48 2.70 8.98
C PHE A 109 -3.01 3.57 7.85
N LYS A 110 -3.30 3.01 6.69
CA LYS A 110 -3.89 3.73 5.56
C LYS A 110 -5.28 4.30 5.91
N GLU A 111 -6.12 3.52 6.58
CA GLU A 111 -7.43 3.95 7.06
C GLU A 111 -7.32 5.10 8.08
N ILE A 112 -6.39 5.00 9.02
CA ILE A 112 -6.11 6.05 10.01
C ILE A 112 -5.57 7.30 9.32
N GLY A 113 -4.67 7.15 8.37
CA GLY A 113 -4.15 8.27 7.55
C GLY A 113 -5.25 8.99 6.79
N GLY A 114 -6.18 8.26 6.20
CA GLY A 114 -7.36 8.81 5.55
C GLY A 114 -8.26 9.59 6.51
N TRP A 115 -8.48 9.06 7.69
CA TRP A 115 -9.24 9.74 8.74
C TRP A 115 -8.55 11.04 9.20
N LEU A 116 -7.24 11.03 9.41
CA LEU A 116 -6.48 12.24 9.76
C LEU A 116 -6.53 13.29 8.65
N ASN A 117 -6.38 12.86 7.40
CA ASN A 117 -6.49 13.75 6.24
C ASN A 117 -7.88 14.39 6.14
N ALA A 118 -8.95 13.63 6.39
CA ALA A 118 -10.30 14.16 6.41
C ALA A 118 -10.48 15.23 7.51
N ARG A 119 -9.88 15.05 8.68
CA ARG A 119 -9.88 16.06 9.76
C ARG A 119 -9.11 17.31 9.35
N GLU A 120 -7.99 17.17 8.68
CA GLU A 120 -7.22 18.31 8.16
C GLU A 120 -8.01 19.09 7.11
N GLN A 121 -8.66 18.39 6.16
CA GLN A 121 -9.52 19.01 5.15
C GLN A 121 -10.73 19.73 5.76
N ALA A 122 -11.25 19.24 6.87
CA ALA A 122 -12.30 19.87 7.66
C ALA A 122 -11.78 21.04 8.52
N ASN A 123 -10.50 21.39 8.39
CA ASN A 123 -9.83 22.45 9.15
C ASN A 123 -9.85 22.24 10.67
N LEU A 124 -9.92 21.01 11.12
CA LEU A 124 -9.86 20.62 12.54
C LEU A 124 -8.40 20.56 12.99
N ARG A 125 -7.86 21.70 13.37
CA ARG A 125 -6.46 21.84 13.78
C ARG A 125 -6.34 22.10 15.27
N THR A 126 -5.28 21.56 15.86
CA THR A 126 -4.93 21.81 17.26
C THR A 126 -3.70 22.71 17.30
N TYR A 127 -3.80 23.78 18.07
CA TYR A 127 -2.67 24.68 18.30
C TYR A 127 -2.18 24.51 19.73
N LEU A 128 -0.89 24.26 19.88
CA LEU A 128 -0.26 24.20 21.19
C LEU A 128 -0.18 25.60 21.78
N ARG A 129 -0.50 25.70 23.08
CA ARG A 129 -0.36 26.95 23.80
C ARG A 129 1.13 27.26 24.00
N VAL A 130 1.60 28.36 23.44
CA VAL A 130 2.97 28.81 23.57
C VAL A 130 3.16 29.73 24.77
N ALA A 131 2.10 30.47 25.13
CA ALA A 131 2.14 31.39 26.27
C ALA A 131 1.88 30.65 27.62
N PRO A 132 2.60 30.99 28.68
CA PRO A 132 2.33 30.44 30.01
C PRO A 132 0.92 30.79 30.48
N PRO A 133 0.30 29.95 31.32
CA PRO A 133 -1.02 30.26 31.86
C PRO A 133 -0.99 31.57 32.64
N PRO A 134 -2.06 32.38 32.58
CA PRO A 134 -2.13 33.59 33.38
C PRO A 134 -2.05 33.23 34.88
N LYS A 135 -1.25 33.99 35.62
CA LYS A 135 -1.23 33.88 37.08
C LYS A 135 -2.60 34.30 37.61
N VAL A 136 -3.36 33.36 38.11
CA VAL A 136 -4.59 33.65 38.84
C VAL A 136 -4.18 33.87 40.27
N GLU A 137 -4.32 35.10 40.79
CA GLU A 137 -4.17 35.37 42.20
C GLU A 137 -5.38 34.77 42.93
N PRO A 138 -5.16 33.96 44.00
CA PRO A 138 -6.28 33.44 44.78
C PRO A 138 -7.00 34.63 45.44
N LYS A 139 -8.30 34.76 45.16
CA LYS A 139 -9.12 35.65 45.97
C LYS A 139 -9.24 35.02 47.35
N LEU A 140 -8.64 35.67 48.33
CA LEU A 140 -8.86 35.37 49.73
C LEU A 140 -10.21 35.97 50.10
N ASP A 141 -11.19 35.14 50.49
CA ASP A 141 -12.42 35.55 51.16
C ASP A 141 -12.11 35.92 52.58
#